data_38de8cf51c352ac224ec7c6956784e01
#
_entry.id   38de8cf51c352ac224ec7c6956784e01
#
_cell.length_a   1.000
_cell.length_b   1.000
_cell.length_c   1.000
_cell.angle_alpha   90.00
_cell.angle_beta   90.00
_cell.angle_gamma   90.00
#
_symmetry.space_group_name_H-M   'P 1'
#
loop_
_entity.id
_entity.type
_entity.pdbx_description
1 polymer ?
#
loop_
_entity_poly.entity_id
_entity_poly.type
_entity_poly.pdbx_seq_one_letter_code
_entity_poly.pdbx_strand_id
1 'polypeptide(L)'
;MSVAAKKGLGTGLDVLFGESTKEEKPPEGVSKLPIAKVEPRDNQPRSVFDEEALAELAESIREYGVIQPVTVRPLPSGYYQLIAGERRWRAARLAGLTEIPAQIIEADDRLTTELALVENLQREDLNPVEEAQGYRTLMEEYGLTQDEAAQRVGKSRPAVANALRLLSLAPEVLQFVEQGLLSAGHARALVPIKPEELQIDAARQVIKNGLSVRRTEELAKRLSR
;
A
#
# COMPACT_ATOMS: atom_id res chain seq x y z
N MET A 1 -32.15 61.46 35.56
CA MET A 1 -31.26 61.85 34.46
C MET A 1 -30.39 60.67 34.08
N SER A 2 -30.66 60.15 32.92
CA SER A 2 -30.09 58.91 32.40
C SER A 2 -28.74 59.19 31.78
N VAL A 3 -27.72 58.38 32.08
CA VAL A 3 -26.46 58.37 31.35
C VAL A 3 -26.27 57.02 30.70
N ALA A 4 -26.35 57.00 29.39
CA ALA A 4 -26.16 55.83 28.55
C ALA A 4 -24.69 55.38 28.50
N ALA A 5 -24.43 54.12 28.84
CA ALA A 5 -23.12 53.50 28.67
C ALA A 5 -22.92 53.00 27.24
N LYS A 6 -21.86 53.47 26.56
CA LYS A 6 -21.37 52.99 25.26
C LYS A 6 -20.88 51.58 25.41
N LYS A 7 -21.48 50.66 24.67
CA LYS A 7 -20.92 49.31 24.42
C LYS A 7 -19.74 49.40 23.44
N GLY A 8 -18.53 49.12 23.92
CA GLY A 8 -17.34 48.98 23.12
C GLY A 8 -17.33 47.65 22.35
N LEU A 9 -17.10 47.73 21.04
CA LEU A 9 -16.76 46.62 20.14
C LEU A 9 -15.29 46.21 20.39
N GLY A 10 -15.05 45.30 21.34
CA GLY A 10 -13.68 44.90 21.64
C GLY A 10 -13.46 43.47 22.06
N THR A 11 -14.51 42.62 22.17
CA THR A 11 -14.36 41.31 22.79
C THR A 11 -14.46 40.14 21.77
N GLY A 12 -14.57 40.42 20.48
CA GLY A 12 -14.75 39.40 19.44
C GLY A 12 -13.48 38.89 18.76
N LEU A 13 -12.38 39.66 18.89
CA LEU A 13 -11.11 39.29 18.20
C LEU A 13 -10.15 38.49 19.09
N ASP A 14 -10.22 38.63 20.40
CA ASP A 14 -9.39 37.86 21.35
C ASP A 14 -9.78 36.37 21.42
N VAL A 15 -10.98 36.02 20.98
CA VAL A 15 -11.43 34.60 20.91
C VAL A 15 -10.90 33.91 19.66
N LEU A 16 -10.48 34.67 18.63
CA LEU A 16 -9.94 34.11 17.37
C LEU A 16 -8.40 33.97 17.39
N PHE A 17 -7.72 34.65 18.30
CA PHE A 17 -6.25 34.59 18.43
C PHE A 17 -5.79 34.18 19.84
N GLY A 18 -6.70 33.64 20.66
CA GLY A 18 -6.32 33.01 21.93
C GLY A 18 -5.42 31.81 21.64
N GLU A 19 -4.17 31.93 22.06
CA GLU A 19 -3.16 30.89 22.11
C GLU A 19 -3.74 29.62 22.75
N SER A 20 -4.24 28.73 21.91
CA SER A 20 -4.44 27.35 22.26
C SER A 20 -3.27 26.57 21.72
N THR A 21 -2.17 26.56 22.44
CA THR A 21 -1.28 25.41 22.50
C THR A 21 -2.10 24.25 23.11
N LYS A 22 -3.14 23.82 22.40
CA LYS A 22 -3.66 22.48 22.60
C LYS A 22 -2.62 21.55 22.02
N GLU A 23 -1.82 20.96 22.90
CA GLU A 23 -1.24 19.64 22.60
C GLU A 23 -2.42 18.79 22.11
N GLU A 24 -2.51 18.60 20.80
CA GLU A 24 -3.44 17.64 20.22
C GLU A 24 -3.09 16.30 20.84
N LYS A 25 -3.96 15.82 21.72
CA LYS A 25 -3.86 14.46 22.23
C LYS A 25 -3.77 13.55 21.00
N PRO A 26 -2.73 12.72 20.91
CA PRO A 26 -2.62 11.76 19.82
C PRO A 26 -3.92 10.93 19.78
N PRO A 27 -4.39 10.55 18.59
CA PRO A 27 -5.58 9.72 18.45
C PRO A 27 -5.45 8.48 19.33
N GLU A 28 -6.54 8.00 19.91
CA GLU A 28 -6.53 6.87 20.84
C GLU A 28 -5.75 5.69 20.22
N GLY A 29 -4.72 5.21 20.93
CA GLY A 29 -3.85 4.11 20.48
C GLY A 29 -2.53 4.51 19.83
N VAL A 30 -2.25 5.81 19.66
CA VAL A 30 -0.94 6.28 19.13
C VAL A 30 -0.03 6.71 20.28
N SER A 31 1.17 6.14 20.32
CA SER A 31 2.22 6.47 21.28
C SER A 31 3.42 7.09 20.56
N LYS A 32 4.13 8.03 21.20
CA LYS A 32 5.43 8.48 20.72
C LYS A 32 6.49 7.51 21.23
N LEU A 33 7.23 6.89 20.32
CA LEU A 33 8.30 5.95 20.66
C LEU A 33 9.67 6.53 20.29
N PRO A 34 10.72 6.27 21.10
CA PRO A 34 12.09 6.58 20.71
C PRO A 34 12.41 5.85 19.39
N ILE A 35 12.82 6.60 18.37
CA ILE A 35 13.05 6.04 17.01
C ILE A 35 14.17 4.99 17.03
N ALA A 36 15.14 5.11 17.98
CA ALA A 36 16.21 4.15 18.17
C ALA A 36 15.75 2.79 18.71
N LYS A 37 14.52 2.71 19.26
CA LYS A 37 13.92 1.44 19.73
C LYS A 37 13.04 0.77 18.68
N VAL A 38 12.90 1.37 17.50
CA VAL A 38 12.11 0.82 16.40
C VAL A 38 13.06 0.19 15.38
N GLU A 39 12.91 -1.11 15.17
CA GLU A 39 13.74 -1.91 14.26
C GLU A 39 12.95 -2.31 13.01
N PRO A 40 13.56 -2.27 11.81
CA PRO A 40 12.92 -2.78 10.60
C PRO A 40 12.81 -4.30 10.67
N ARG A 41 11.98 -4.88 9.83
CA ARG A 41 11.84 -6.33 9.68
C ARG A 41 12.94 -6.87 8.75
N ASP A 42 13.56 -8.02 9.11
CA ASP A 42 14.70 -8.61 8.40
C ASP A 42 14.40 -9.06 6.94
N ASN A 43 13.13 -9.20 6.55
CA ASN A 43 12.70 -9.68 5.23
C ASN A 43 11.72 -8.71 4.54
N GLN A 44 12.10 -7.44 4.38
CA GLN A 44 11.31 -6.53 3.55
C GLN A 44 11.63 -6.76 2.06
N PRO A 45 10.63 -7.04 1.20
CA PRO A 45 10.85 -7.31 -0.23
C PRO A 45 11.34 -6.09 -1.03
N ARG A 46 11.30 -4.88 -0.45
CA ARG A 46 11.81 -3.65 -1.06
C ARG A 46 13.23 -3.37 -0.62
N SER A 47 14.20 -3.81 -1.42
CA SER A 47 15.61 -3.46 -1.26
C SER A 47 16.00 -2.14 -1.93
N VAL A 48 15.19 -1.63 -2.86
CA VAL A 48 15.49 -0.40 -3.62
C VAL A 48 14.49 0.68 -3.23
N PHE A 49 14.94 1.65 -2.43
CA PHE A 49 14.22 2.89 -2.18
C PHE A 49 14.80 3.97 -3.10
N ASP A 50 13.92 4.71 -3.74
CA ASP A 50 14.31 5.94 -4.44
C ASP A 50 14.83 6.94 -3.40
N GLU A 51 16.14 7.22 -3.47
CA GLU A 51 16.82 8.10 -2.51
C GLU A 51 16.32 9.54 -2.61
N GLU A 52 15.97 10.01 -3.80
CA GLU A 52 15.42 11.36 -4.00
C GLU A 52 14.03 11.47 -3.35
N ALA A 53 13.14 10.52 -3.61
CA ALA A 53 11.81 10.50 -3.00
C ALA A 53 11.85 10.30 -1.48
N LEU A 54 12.89 9.66 -0.94
CA LEU A 54 13.09 9.51 0.49
C LEU A 54 13.60 10.82 1.12
N ALA A 55 14.48 11.54 0.43
CA ALA A 55 14.99 12.83 0.86
C ALA A 55 13.87 13.91 0.89
N GLU A 56 13.02 13.97 -0.15
CA GLU A 56 11.83 14.84 -0.17
C GLU A 56 10.90 14.57 1.01
N LEU A 57 10.63 13.30 1.30
CA LEU A 57 9.83 12.92 2.45
C LEU A 57 10.48 13.32 3.78
N ALA A 58 11.81 13.23 3.89
CA ALA A 58 12.54 13.65 5.09
C ALA A 58 12.45 15.18 5.30
N GLU A 59 12.51 15.98 4.24
CA GLU A 59 12.30 17.44 4.34
C GLU A 59 10.88 17.76 4.83
N SER A 60 9.86 17.13 4.25
CA SER A 60 8.47 17.28 4.70
C SER A 60 8.29 16.88 6.17
N ILE A 61 8.91 15.76 6.60
CA ILE A 61 8.85 15.31 7.98
C ILE A 61 9.60 16.26 8.93
N ARG A 62 10.66 16.94 8.47
CA ARG A 62 11.40 17.93 9.27
C ARG A 62 10.53 19.15 9.53
N GLU A 63 9.70 19.55 8.57
CA GLU A 63 8.83 20.72 8.67
C GLU A 63 7.53 20.42 9.43
N TYR A 64 6.86 19.32 9.12
CA TYR A 64 5.50 19.01 9.63
C TYR A 64 5.45 17.84 10.63
N GLY A 65 6.56 17.17 10.86
CA GLY A 65 6.58 15.92 11.64
C GLY A 65 5.99 14.74 10.86
N VAL A 66 5.88 13.60 11.54
CA VAL A 66 5.24 12.39 10.99
C VAL A 66 3.75 12.45 11.26
N ILE A 67 2.96 12.81 10.24
CA ILE A 67 1.49 12.98 10.34
C ILE A 67 0.79 11.63 10.53
N GLN A 68 1.16 10.61 9.73
CA GLN A 68 0.61 9.27 9.86
C GLN A 68 1.54 8.41 10.71
N PRO A 69 1.08 7.83 11.84
CA PRO A 69 1.92 6.98 12.66
C PRO A 69 2.40 5.75 11.91
N VAL A 70 3.55 5.23 12.29
CA VAL A 70 4.00 3.90 11.87
C VAL A 70 3.30 2.83 12.70
N THR A 71 3.23 1.60 12.20
CA THR A 71 2.66 0.47 12.95
C THR A 71 3.79 -0.42 13.43
N VAL A 72 3.79 -0.73 14.73
CA VAL A 72 4.83 -1.54 15.36
C VAL A 72 4.23 -2.59 16.29
N ARG A 73 4.98 -3.65 16.58
CA ARG A 73 4.68 -4.60 17.67
C ARG A 73 5.80 -4.60 18.71
N PRO A 74 5.49 -4.84 19.99
CA PRO A 74 6.52 -5.00 21.00
C PRO A 74 7.29 -6.30 20.82
N LEU A 75 8.60 -6.24 21.07
CA LEU A 75 9.48 -7.40 21.13
C LEU A 75 9.82 -7.72 22.60
N PRO A 76 10.13 -8.99 22.93
CA PRO A 76 10.57 -9.37 24.28
C PRO A 76 11.82 -8.63 24.75
N SER A 77 12.63 -8.12 23.82
CA SER A 77 13.83 -7.32 24.07
C SER A 77 13.56 -5.91 24.61
N GLY A 78 12.28 -5.46 24.63
CA GLY A 78 11.90 -4.08 24.95
C GLY A 78 12.04 -3.10 23.77
N TYR A 79 12.34 -3.62 22.58
CA TYR A 79 12.33 -2.91 21.31
C TYR A 79 10.97 -3.11 20.63
N TYR A 80 10.78 -2.43 19.51
CA TYR A 80 9.56 -2.52 18.70
C TYR A 80 9.94 -2.91 17.27
N GLN A 81 9.28 -3.93 16.73
CA GLN A 81 9.45 -4.30 15.33
C GLN A 81 8.48 -3.51 14.45
N LEU A 82 8.99 -2.89 13.40
CA LEU A 82 8.21 -2.17 12.41
C LEU A 82 7.40 -3.15 11.56
N ILE A 83 6.08 -2.96 11.51
CA ILE A 83 5.15 -3.74 10.69
C ILE A 83 4.84 -2.99 9.41
N ALA A 84 4.48 -1.71 9.53
CA ALA A 84 4.13 -0.84 8.40
C ALA A 84 4.70 0.57 8.58
N GLY A 85 4.99 1.24 7.46
CA GLY A 85 5.50 2.62 7.45
C GLY A 85 7.01 2.75 7.36
N GLU A 86 7.73 1.81 6.71
CA GLU A 86 9.20 1.82 6.64
C GLU A 86 9.75 3.11 5.99
N ARG A 87 9.13 3.61 4.92
CA ARG A 87 9.55 4.88 4.31
C ARG A 87 9.48 6.05 5.29
N ARG A 88 8.40 6.13 6.07
CA ARG A 88 8.22 7.17 7.11
C ARG A 88 9.26 7.04 8.21
N TRP A 89 9.52 5.84 8.68
CA TRP A 89 10.56 5.58 9.69
C TRP A 89 11.96 5.94 9.18
N ARG A 90 12.33 5.54 7.95
CA ARG A 90 13.62 5.90 7.35
C ARG A 90 13.75 7.41 7.15
N ALA A 91 12.71 8.06 6.62
CA ALA A 91 12.69 9.49 6.41
C ALA A 91 12.73 10.26 7.74
N ALA A 92 12.06 9.79 8.79
CA ALA A 92 12.13 10.37 10.13
C ALA A 92 13.55 10.28 10.73
N ARG A 93 14.27 9.18 10.50
CA ARG A 93 15.69 9.06 10.88
C ARG A 93 16.57 10.02 10.11
N LEU A 94 16.37 10.15 8.78
CA LEU A 94 17.08 11.13 7.95
C LEU A 94 16.77 12.58 8.36
N ALA A 95 15.54 12.86 8.79
CA ALA A 95 15.12 14.14 9.31
C ALA A 95 15.74 14.47 10.70
N GLY A 96 16.36 13.49 11.37
CA GLY A 96 16.98 13.66 12.68
C GLY A 96 16.01 13.63 13.86
N LEU A 97 14.80 13.05 13.67
CA LEU A 97 13.84 12.93 14.77
C LEU A 97 14.33 11.91 15.82
N THR A 98 14.10 12.24 17.08
CA THR A 98 14.41 11.35 18.22
C THR A 98 13.25 10.44 18.59
N GLU A 99 12.02 10.85 18.24
CA GLU A 99 10.78 10.11 18.50
C GLU A 99 9.93 10.02 17.24
N ILE A 100 9.12 8.98 17.15
CA ILE A 100 8.19 8.76 16.04
C ILE A 100 6.81 8.36 16.59
N PRO A 101 5.71 8.93 16.07
CA PRO A 101 4.38 8.48 16.42
C PRO A 101 4.17 7.07 15.87
N ALA A 102 3.75 6.15 16.74
CA ALA A 102 3.57 4.76 16.43
C ALA A 102 2.27 4.21 17.01
N GLN A 103 1.58 3.40 16.24
CA GLN A 103 0.49 2.57 16.71
C GLN A 103 1.06 1.21 17.13
N ILE A 104 0.92 0.88 18.42
CA ILE A 104 1.39 -0.39 18.96
C ILE A 104 0.27 -1.41 18.80
N ILE A 105 0.54 -2.53 18.13
CA ILE A 105 -0.38 -3.65 18.04
C ILE A 105 0.24 -4.88 18.67
N GLU A 106 -0.55 -5.57 19.47
CA GLU A 106 -0.21 -6.89 20.01
C GLU A 106 -0.69 -7.94 18.99
N ALA A 107 0.22 -8.39 18.13
CA ALA A 107 -0.07 -9.39 17.11
C ALA A 107 0.99 -10.49 17.16
N ASP A 108 0.56 -11.72 16.93
CA ASP A 108 1.48 -12.82 16.68
C ASP A 108 2.21 -12.61 15.33
N ASP A 109 3.23 -13.40 15.06
CA ASP A 109 4.04 -13.27 13.85
C ASP A 109 3.20 -13.42 12.57
N ARG A 110 2.20 -14.29 12.62
CA ARG A 110 1.31 -14.58 11.49
C ARG A 110 0.42 -13.39 11.17
N LEU A 111 -0.27 -12.85 12.18
CA LEU A 111 -1.15 -11.68 12.01
C LEU A 111 -0.34 -10.44 11.58
N THR A 112 0.85 -10.28 12.15
CA THR A 112 1.78 -9.19 11.75
C THR A 112 2.14 -9.27 10.27
N THR A 113 2.42 -10.48 9.76
CA THR A 113 2.78 -10.69 8.36
C THR A 113 1.58 -10.47 7.44
N GLU A 114 0.41 -10.95 7.85
CA GLU A 114 -0.84 -10.74 7.13
C GLU A 114 -1.16 -9.24 6.96
N LEU A 115 -1.09 -8.47 8.05
CA LEU A 115 -1.34 -7.03 8.01
C LEU A 115 -0.36 -6.27 7.11
N ALA A 116 0.91 -6.64 7.14
CA ALA A 116 1.92 -6.05 6.26
C ALA A 116 1.66 -6.39 4.78
N LEU A 117 1.21 -7.61 4.49
CA LEU A 117 0.84 -8.01 3.12
C LEU A 117 -0.42 -7.27 2.64
N VAL A 118 -1.44 -7.14 3.48
CA VAL A 118 -2.66 -6.40 3.17
C VAL A 118 -2.35 -4.92 2.89
N GLU A 119 -1.50 -4.28 3.72
CA GLU A 119 -1.08 -2.89 3.50
C GLU A 119 -0.36 -2.74 2.16
N ASN A 120 0.55 -3.66 1.83
CA ASN A 120 1.26 -3.64 0.55
C ASN A 120 0.30 -3.82 -0.64
N LEU A 121 -0.72 -4.68 -0.52
CA LEU A 121 -1.73 -4.90 -1.57
C LEU A 121 -2.69 -3.72 -1.77
N GLN A 122 -2.81 -2.82 -0.82
CA GLN A 122 -3.62 -1.59 -0.94
C GLN A 122 -2.89 -0.46 -1.66
N ARG A 123 -1.65 -0.68 -2.11
CA ARG A 123 -0.90 0.33 -2.84
C ARG A 123 -1.42 0.46 -4.27
N GLU A 124 -1.42 1.69 -4.79
CA GLU A 124 -1.91 2.01 -6.14
C GLU A 124 -0.91 1.67 -7.26
N ASP A 125 0.36 1.44 -6.91
CA ASP A 125 1.47 1.27 -7.85
C ASP A 125 1.89 -0.21 -8.09
N LEU A 126 1.10 -1.18 -7.64
CA LEU A 126 1.35 -2.60 -7.89
C LEU A 126 1.13 -2.97 -9.36
N ASN A 127 2.03 -3.78 -9.91
CA ASN A 127 1.72 -4.40 -11.19
C ASN A 127 0.68 -5.55 -11.02
N PRO A 128 -0.06 -5.89 -12.09
CA PRO A 128 -1.14 -6.88 -12.00
C PRO A 128 -0.68 -8.28 -11.55
N VAL A 129 0.58 -8.65 -11.81
CA VAL A 129 1.13 -9.96 -11.41
C VAL A 129 1.47 -9.95 -9.92
N GLU A 130 2.08 -8.87 -9.42
CA GLU A 130 2.34 -8.69 -7.97
C GLU A 130 1.04 -8.70 -7.17
N GLU A 131 0.01 -8.00 -7.65
CA GLU A 131 -1.32 -8.00 -7.02
C GLU A 131 -1.90 -9.42 -6.95
N ALA A 132 -1.84 -10.16 -8.06
CA ALA A 132 -2.32 -11.54 -8.12
C ALA A 132 -1.54 -12.48 -7.19
N GLN A 133 -0.22 -12.35 -7.12
CA GLN A 133 0.63 -13.13 -6.22
C GLN A 133 0.31 -12.83 -4.76
N GLY A 134 0.09 -11.58 -4.40
CA GLY A 134 -0.31 -11.20 -3.06
C GLY A 134 -1.65 -11.80 -2.64
N TYR A 135 -2.65 -11.82 -3.51
CA TYR A 135 -3.93 -12.51 -3.23
C TYR A 135 -3.74 -14.01 -3.05
N ARG A 136 -2.89 -14.64 -3.87
CA ARG A 136 -2.57 -16.06 -3.72
C ARG A 136 -1.93 -16.33 -2.36
N THR A 137 -0.97 -15.52 -1.94
CA THR A 137 -0.32 -15.64 -0.63
C THR A 137 -1.33 -15.50 0.52
N LEU A 138 -2.27 -14.55 0.45
CA LEU A 138 -3.35 -14.42 1.45
C LEU A 138 -4.20 -15.69 1.55
N MET A 139 -4.48 -16.34 0.42
CA MET A 139 -5.28 -17.56 0.42
C MET A 139 -4.51 -18.79 0.87
N GLU A 140 -3.29 -18.99 0.37
CA GLU A 140 -2.51 -20.22 0.60
C GLU A 140 -1.82 -20.24 1.98
N GLU A 141 -1.22 -19.10 2.38
CA GLU A 141 -0.46 -19.05 3.64
C GLU A 141 -1.34 -18.69 4.84
N TYR A 142 -2.35 -17.84 4.62
CA TYR A 142 -3.24 -17.37 5.70
C TYR A 142 -4.59 -18.10 5.73
N GLY A 143 -4.88 -18.94 4.73
CA GLY A 143 -6.08 -19.77 4.68
C GLY A 143 -7.35 -18.99 4.39
N LEU A 144 -7.23 -17.79 3.78
CA LEU A 144 -8.38 -16.97 3.44
C LEU A 144 -9.09 -17.47 2.18
N THR A 145 -10.40 -17.38 2.17
CA THR A 145 -11.19 -17.53 0.95
C THR A 145 -11.05 -16.30 0.05
N GLN A 146 -11.45 -16.40 -1.22
CA GLN A 146 -11.47 -15.23 -2.13
C GLN A 146 -12.34 -14.08 -1.61
N ASP A 147 -13.44 -14.38 -0.93
CA ASP A 147 -14.32 -13.38 -0.33
C ASP A 147 -13.63 -12.66 0.84
N GLU A 148 -12.98 -13.42 1.74
CA GLU A 148 -12.25 -12.86 2.88
C GLU A 148 -11.04 -12.04 2.43
N ALA A 149 -10.26 -12.53 1.45
CA ALA A 149 -9.16 -11.77 0.88
C ALA A 149 -9.63 -10.45 0.25
N ALA A 150 -10.74 -10.49 -0.51
CA ALA A 150 -11.35 -9.30 -1.11
C ALA A 150 -11.77 -8.28 -0.04
N GLN A 151 -12.43 -8.70 1.02
CA GLN A 151 -12.81 -7.84 2.14
C GLN A 151 -11.60 -7.22 2.83
N ARG A 152 -10.54 -8.00 3.10
CA ARG A 152 -9.31 -7.53 3.76
C ARG A 152 -8.62 -6.41 2.99
N VAL A 153 -8.59 -6.50 1.65
CA VAL A 153 -7.92 -5.51 0.80
C VAL A 153 -8.84 -4.42 0.27
N GLY A 154 -10.14 -4.45 0.61
CA GLY A 154 -11.12 -3.45 0.15
C GLY A 154 -11.45 -3.56 -1.34
N LYS A 155 -11.38 -4.76 -1.92
CA LYS A 155 -11.70 -5.05 -3.33
C LYS A 155 -12.95 -5.92 -3.45
N SER A 156 -13.51 -6.03 -4.67
CA SER A 156 -14.58 -6.98 -4.92
C SER A 156 -14.04 -8.39 -5.15
N ARG A 157 -14.83 -9.42 -4.77
CA ARG A 157 -14.48 -10.82 -5.08
C ARG A 157 -14.19 -11.07 -6.56
N PRO A 158 -14.99 -10.54 -7.54
CA PRO A 158 -14.66 -10.69 -8.95
C PRO A 158 -13.32 -10.07 -9.35
N ALA A 159 -12.88 -8.97 -8.70
CA ALA A 159 -11.57 -8.37 -8.95
C ALA A 159 -10.45 -9.33 -8.51
N VAL A 160 -10.53 -9.89 -7.29
CA VAL A 160 -9.58 -10.89 -6.79
C VAL A 160 -9.54 -12.13 -7.68
N ALA A 161 -10.71 -12.68 -8.04
CA ALA A 161 -10.79 -13.84 -8.93
C ALA A 161 -10.16 -13.57 -10.31
N ASN A 162 -10.37 -12.39 -10.88
CA ASN A 162 -9.78 -11.98 -12.15
C ASN A 162 -8.26 -11.80 -12.07
N ALA A 163 -7.75 -11.27 -10.97
CA ALA A 163 -6.31 -11.17 -10.73
C ALA A 163 -5.67 -12.56 -10.63
N LEU A 164 -6.23 -13.45 -9.81
CA LEU A 164 -5.73 -14.82 -9.64
C LEU A 164 -5.66 -15.61 -10.95
N ARG A 165 -6.62 -15.40 -11.87
CA ARG A 165 -6.60 -16.04 -13.18
C ARG A 165 -5.37 -15.70 -14.01
N LEU A 166 -4.74 -14.53 -13.79
CA LEU A 166 -3.49 -14.17 -14.50
C LEU A 166 -2.36 -15.14 -14.21
N LEU A 167 -2.31 -15.71 -13.00
CA LEU A 167 -1.27 -16.63 -12.59
C LEU A 167 -1.31 -18.00 -13.33
N SER A 168 -2.35 -18.25 -14.14
CA SER A 168 -2.44 -19.42 -15.02
C SER A 168 -1.87 -19.19 -16.42
N LEU A 169 -1.32 -18.01 -16.69
CA LEU A 169 -0.62 -17.69 -17.92
C LEU A 169 0.76 -18.33 -17.96
N ALA A 170 1.27 -18.57 -19.17
CA ALA A 170 2.65 -19.01 -19.36
C ALA A 170 3.64 -18.00 -18.74
N PRO A 171 4.77 -18.46 -18.17
CA PRO A 171 5.71 -17.59 -17.49
C PRO A 171 6.21 -16.41 -18.35
N GLU A 172 6.43 -16.64 -19.66
CA GLU A 172 6.84 -15.57 -20.57
C GLU A 172 5.76 -14.50 -20.76
N VAL A 173 4.47 -14.92 -20.79
CA VAL A 173 3.35 -13.98 -20.90
C VAL A 173 3.20 -13.15 -19.62
N LEU A 174 3.44 -13.75 -18.43
CA LEU A 174 3.49 -13.02 -17.17
C LEU A 174 4.58 -11.96 -17.17
N GLN A 175 5.79 -12.27 -17.70
CA GLN A 175 6.86 -11.28 -17.83
C GLN A 175 6.45 -10.10 -18.72
N PHE A 176 5.72 -10.32 -19.82
CA PHE A 176 5.21 -9.22 -20.64
C PHE A 176 4.24 -8.32 -19.88
N VAL A 177 3.46 -8.87 -18.97
CA VAL A 177 2.58 -8.09 -18.08
C VAL A 177 3.40 -7.30 -17.05
N GLU A 178 4.39 -7.92 -16.43
CA GLU A 178 5.27 -7.29 -15.43
C GLU A 178 6.06 -6.11 -16.05
N GLN A 179 6.47 -6.26 -17.31
CA GLN A 179 7.17 -5.22 -18.07
C GLN A 179 6.23 -4.12 -18.63
N GLY A 180 4.92 -4.25 -18.42
CA GLY A 180 3.92 -3.30 -18.92
C GLY A 180 3.67 -3.39 -20.44
N LEU A 181 4.24 -4.40 -21.14
CA LEU A 181 4.02 -4.64 -22.58
C LEU A 181 2.58 -5.13 -22.85
N LEU A 182 1.97 -5.80 -21.87
CA LEU A 182 0.57 -6.22 -21.88
C LEU A 182 -0.15 -5.68 -20.65
N SER A 183 -1.35 -5.11 -20.85
CA SER A 183 -2.21 -4.74 -19.72
C SER A 183 -2.89 -5.96 -19.11
N ALA A 184 -3.43 -5.82 -17.89
CA ALA A 184 -4.26 -6.85 -17.25
C ALA A 184 -5.45 -7.30 -18.13
N GLY A 185 -6.00 -6.41 -18.94
CA GLY A 185 -7.07 -6.72 -19.89
C GLY A 185 -6.60 -7.67 -21.02
N HIS A 186 -5.43 -7.38 -21.62
CA HIS A 186 -4.83 -8.25 -22.62
C HIS A 186 -4.50 -9.63 -22.02
N ALA A 187 -3.89 -9.65 -20.84
CA ALA A 187 -3.53 -10.85 -20.14
C ALA A 187 -4.76 -11.76 -19.88
N ARG A 188 -5.85 -11.18 -19.36
CA ARG A 188 -7.11 -11.94 -19.14
C ARG A 188 -7.69 -12.53 -20.41
N ALA A 189 -7.61 -11.81 -21.52
CA ALA A 189 -8.09 -12.30 -22.81
C ALA A 189 -7.28 -13.50 -23.32
N LEU A 190 -6.00 -13.61 -22.96
CA LEU A 190 -5.10 -14.69 -23.36
C LEU A 190 -5.22 -15.96 -22.50
N VAL A 191 -5.78 -15.88 -21.28
CA VAL A 191 -5.91 -17.03 -20.36
C VAL A 191 -6.56 -18.29 -21.00
N PRO A 192 -7.59 -18.18 -21.85
CA PRO A 192 -8.22 -19.35 -22.44
C PRO A 192 -7.40 -20.09 -23.49
N ILE A 193 -6.32 -19.49 -24.00
CA ILE A 193 -5.52 -20.09 -25.06
C ILE A 193 -4.66 -21.22 -24.52
N LYS A 194 -4.75 -22.38 -25.15
CA LYS A 194 -3.93 -23.58 -24.89
C LYS A 194 -3.48 -24.18 -26.23
N PRO A 195 -2.29 -24.80 -26.32
CA PRO A 195 -1.25 -24.93 -25.28
C PRO A 195 -0.47 -23.63 -25.03
N GLU A 196 0.52 -23.68 -24.11
CA GLU A 196 1.30 -22.50 -23.71
C GLU A 196 2.06 -21.85 -24.88
N GLU A 197 2.60 -22.62 -25.80
CA GLU A 197 3.30 -22.10 -26.97
C GLU A 197 2.39 -21.21 -27.83
N LEU A 198 1.15 -21.65 -28.03
CA LEU A 198 0.16 -20.86 -28.78
C LEU A 198 -0.24 -19.57 -28.01
N GLN A 199 -0.30 -19.65 -26.69
CA GLN A 199 -0.57 -18.50 -25.84
C GLN A 199 0.57 -17.46 -25.92
N ILE A 200 1.84 -17.91 -25.90
CA ILE A 200 3.02 -17.06 -26.05
C ILE A 200 3.04 -16.39 -27.43
N ASP A 201 2.79 -17.16 -28.50
CA ASP A 201 2.75 -16.62 -29.85
C ASP A 201 1.63 -15.59 -30.03
N ALA A 202 0.46 -15.85 -29.45
CA ALA A 202 -0.64 -14.88 -29.44
C ALA A 202 -0.26 -13.60 -28.68
N ALA A 203 0.42 -13.73 -27.53
CA ALA A 203 0.90 -12.59 -26.74
C ALA A 203 1.91 -11.73 -27.55
N ARG A 204 2.87 -12.37 -28.19
CA ARG A 204 3.84 -11.70 -29.08
C ARG A 204 3.16 -10.99 -30.26
N GLN A 205 2.14 -11.62 -30.85
CA GLN A 205 1.34 -11.00 -31.91
C GLN A 205 0.58 -9.77 -31.44
N VAL A 206 -0.01 -9.82 -30.22
CA VAL A 206 -0.70 -8.68 -29.58
C VAL A 206 0.25 -7.50 -29.40
N ILE A 207 1.46 -7.75 -28.88
CA ILE A 207 2.49 -6.74 -28.65
C ILE A 207 2.97 -6.15 -29.99
N LYS A 208 3.35 -7.02 -30.95
CA LYS A 208 3.90 -6.60 -32.26
C LYS A 208 2.93 -5.72 -33.03
N ASN A 209 1.63 -6.04 -33.00
CA ASN A 209 0.62 -5.36 -33.79
C ASN A 209 -0.14 -4.27 -33.01
N GLY A 210 0.18 -4.04 -31.73
CA GLY A 210 -0.49 -3.08 -30.87
C GLY A 210 -1.99 -3.32 -30.76
N LEU A 211 -2.42 -4.58 -30.62
CA LEU A 211 -3.84 -4.93 -30.59
C LEU A 211 -4.52 -4.36 -29.34
N SER A 212 -5.76 -3.88 -29.49
CA SER A 212 -6.59 -3.52 -28.34
C SER A 212 -7.08 -4.77 -27.60
N VAL A 213 -7.51 -4.61 -26.34
CA VAL A 213 -8.08 -5.71 -25.54
C VAL A 213 -9.20 -6.46 -26.29
N ARG A 214 -10.11 -5.71 -26.95
CA ARG A 214 -11.21 -6.30 -27.74
C ARG A 214 -10.70 -7.15 -28.89
N ARG A 215 -9.71 -6.67 -29.64
CA ARG A 215 -9.08 -7.46 -30.73
C ARG A 215 -8.32 -8.68 -30.22
N THR A 216 -7.74 -8.57 -29.02
CA THR A 216 -7.10 -9.71 -28.35
C THR A 216 -8.12 -10.75 -27.94
N GLU A 217 -9.29 -10.37 -27.45
CA GLU A 217 -10.42 -11.28 -27.17
C GLU A 217 -10.90 -12.00 -28.43
N GLU A 218 -11.02 -11.28 -29.57
CA GLU A 218 -11.38 -11.86 -30.85
C GLU A 218 -10.33 -12.86 -31.36
N LEU A 219 -9.04 -12.54 -31.19
CA LEU A 219 -7.92 -13.44 -31.49
C LEU A 219 -7.99 -14.70 -30.62
N ALA A 220 -8.12 -14.54 -29.30
CA ALA A 220 -8.21 -15.64 -28.36
C ALA A 220 -9.39 -16.58 -28.66
N LYS A 221 -10.57 -16.03 -29.00
CA LYS A 221 -11.74 -16.80 -29.43
C LYS A 221 -11.50 -17.66 -30.67
N ARG A 222 -10.65 -17.21 -31.59
CA ARG A 222 -10.29 -17.99 -32.79
C ARG A 222 -9.30 -19.11 -32.48
N LEU A 223 -8.37 -18.86 -31.54
CA LEU A 223 -7.29 -19.79 -31.21
C LEU A 223 -7.71 -20.84 -30.17
N SER A 224 -8.74 -20.58 -29.36
CA SER A 224 -9.26 -21.52 -28.34
C SER A 224 -10.40 -22.43 -28.85
N ARG A 225 -10.72 -22.38 -30.14
CA ARG A 225 -11.65 -23.30 -30.82
C ARG A 225 -10.89 -24.52 -31.34
#